data_10f3540f643611fe71b2a2510c62a029
#
_entry.id   10f3540f643611fe71b2a2510c62a029
#
_cell.length_a   1.000
_cell.length_b   1.000
_cell.length_c   1.000
_cell.angle_alpha   90.00
_cell.angle_beta   90.00
_cell.angle_gamma   90.00
#
_symmetry.space_group_name_H-M   'P 1'
#
loop_
_entity.id
_entity.type
_entity.pdbx_description
1 polymer ?
#
loop_
_entity_poly.entity_id
_entity_poly.type
_entity_poly.pdbx_seq_one_letter_code
_entity_poly.pdbx_strand_id
1 'polypeptide(L)'
;MTALASSITRRTVLGMFSVAGVLFTSGCSGAIVSAPVKPALAESPSPAESTTPVSGETTSPSASPTPAAKDYSGEAKLEKYDTSAGPYEPATKEHPAKNVPKPVVPEHMYEDSVAGMHATIAYYAACLTYLNITGDPSPIRALKWPNESYKSFEKMGAETKNGTLWYANPSFKIVLITPQPTREGSQYRWPLRIVNDLGSFAVKDGKYTELSPQDQHYDKEVVGLVNYQQGRWEFRWEGDEDDDPSPSASQRASQ
;
A
#
# COMPACT_ATOMS: atom_id res chain seq x y z
N MET A 1 -13.31 -42.78 6.96
CA MET A 1 -12.50 -41.72 7.50
C MET A 1 -12.44 -40.63 6.44
N THR A 2 -13.33 -39.65 6.51
CA THR A 2 -13.51 -38.61 5.49
C THR A 2 -12.83 -37.36 6.00
N ALA A 3 -11.74 -36.95 5.36
CA ALA A 3 -10.99 -35.75 5.69
C ALA A 3 -11.81 -34.50 5.35
N LEU A 4 -12.29 -33.81 6.35
CA LEU A 4 -12.81 -32.46 6.22
C LEU A 4 -11.62 -31.49 6.11
N ALA A 5 -11.17 -31.25 4.87
CA ALA A 5 -10.34 -30.12 4.56
C ALA A 5 -11.21 -28.85 4.66
N SER A 6 -11.24 -28.25 5.86
CA SER A 6 -11.83 -26.94 6.05
C SER A 6 -10.91 -25.94 5.36
N SER A 7 -11.27 -25.49 4.17
CA SER A 7 -10.59 -24.41 3.48
C SER A 7 -10.64 -23.16 4.37
N ILE A 8 -9.48 -22.74 4.88
CA ILE A 8 -9.31 -21.41 5.49
C ILE A 8 -9.51 -20.43 4.33
N THR A 9 -10.73 -19.97 4.18
CA THR A 9 -11.14 -19.15 3.04
C THR A 9 -10.43 -17.79 3.17
N ARG A 10 -9.70 -17.38 2.13
CA ARG A 10 -9.03 -16.07 1.92
C ARG A 10 -9.90 -14.84 2.25
N ARG A 11 -11.19 -15.06 2.50
CA ARG A 11 -12.19 -14.02 2.76
C ARG A 11 -12.02 -13.26 4.08
N THR A 12 -11.26 -13.76 5.04
CA THR A 12 -11.19 -13.14 6.37
C THR A 12 -10.16 -12.02 6.46
N VAL A 13 -9.15 -11.99 5.60
CA VAL A 13 -8.11 -10.94 5.57
C VAL A 13 -8.40 -9.87 4.52
N LEU A 14 -9.21 -10.20 3.50
CA LEU A 14 -9.53 -9.31 2.37
C LEU A 14 -10.90 -8.60 2.51
N GLY A 15 -11.56 -8.68 3.64
CA GLY A 15 -12.89 -8.10 3.83
C GLY A 15 -13.01 -6.58 3.71
N MET A 16 -11.92 -5.88 3.39
CA MET A 16 -11.93 -4.45 3.02
C MET A 16 -11.60 -4.20 1.55
N PHE A 17 -11.26 -5.24 0.81
CA PHE A 17 -11.05 -5.15 -0.63
C PHE A 17 -12.08 -6.07 -1.27
N SER A 18 -13.27 -5.54 -1.57
CA SER A 18 -14.28 -6.23 -2.37
C SER A 18 -13.70 -6.49 -3.75
N VAL A 19 -13.11 -7.67 -3.94
CA VAL A 19 -12.74 -8.14 -5.27
C VAL A 19 -13.94 -8.89 -5.82
N ALA A 20 -14.70 -8.24 -6.70
CA ALA A 20 -15.71 -8.85 -7.52
C ALA A 20 -15.08 -10.00 -8.33
N GLY A 21 -15.53 -11.22 -8.09
CA GLY A 21 -15.10 -12.40 -8.82
C GLY A 21 -15.59 -12.33 -10.26
N VAL A 22 -14.68 -12.14 -11.21
CA VAL A 22 -14.92 -12.32 -12.63
C VAL A 22 -14.66 -13.78 -12.98
N LEU A 23 -15.72 -14.50 -13.29
CA LEU A 23 -15.68 -15.83 -13.91
C LEU A 23 -15.15 -15.69 -15.34
N PHE A 24 -13.92 -16.11 -15.59
CA PHE A 24 -13.42 -16.30 -16.95
C PHE A 24 -13.80 -17.68 -17.48
N THR A 25 -14.71 -17.69 -18.43
CA THR A 25 -14.96 -18.82 -19.32
C THR A 25 -13.85 -18.90 -20.37
N SER A 26 -13.34 -20.10 -20.56
CA SER A 26 -12.33 -20.48 -21.55
C SER A 26 -12.79 -20.20 -22.97
N GLY A 27 -11.91 -19.65 -23.80
CA GLY A 27 -12.04 -19.57 -25.25
C GLY A 27 -10.68 -19.67 -25.92
N CYS A 28 -10.51 -20.68 -26.75
CA CYS A 28 -9.28 -21.12 -27.42
C CYS A 28 -8.77 -20.25 -28.54
N SER A 29 -7.47 -20.39 -28.76
CA SER A 29 -6.74 -20.48 -30.06
C SER A 29 -6.48 -19.22 -30.89
N GLY A 30 -5.19 -19.02 -31.21
CA GLY A 30 -4.70 -18.21 -32.30
C GLY A 30 -3.19 -17.97 -32.27
N ALA A 31 -2.41 -18.94 -32.76
CA ALA A 31 -0.99 -18.78 -33.01
C ALA A 31 -0.74 -17.99 -34.30
N ILE A 32 0.18 -17.00 -34.31
CA ILE A 32 0.91 -16.56 -35.50
C ILE A 32 2.33 -16.12 -35.11
N VAL A 33 3.24 -16.92 -35.47
CA VAL A 33 4.56 -16.90 -36.11
C VAL A 33 5.33 -15.57 -36.20
N SER A 34 6.57 -15.74 -35.82
CA SER A 34 7.81 -14.96 -35.86
C SER A 34 8.13 -14.21 -37.15
N ALA A 35 8.90 -13.12 -37.03
CA ALA A 35 10.25 -13.04 -37.67
C ALA A 35 11.01 -11.79 -37.19
N PRO A 36 12.36 -11.87 -37.12
CA PRO A 36 13.21 -10.82 -36.59
C PRO A 36 13.77 -9.93 -37.71
N VAL A 37 14.02 -8.66 -37.42
CA VAL A 37 14.84 -7.78 -38.29
C VAL A 37 15.99 -7.20 -37.48
N LYS A 38 17.20 -7.46 -37.99
CA LYS A 38 18.51 -7.09 -37.48
C LYS A 38 18.92 -5.70 -38.03
N PRO A 39 19.94 -5.03 -37.42
CA PRO A 39 20.21 -3.60 -37.54
C PRO A 39 21.11 -3.23 -38.70
N ALA A 40 21.00 -1.97 -39.14
CA ALA A 40 21.98 -1.37 -40.03
C ALA A 40 22.68 -0.20 -39.36
N LEU A 41 24.02 -0.30 -39.32
CA LEU A 41 24.99 0.77 -39.09
C LEU A 41 25.13 1.60 -40.36
N ALA A 42 25.46 2.89 -40.18
CA ALA A 42 26.39 3.71 -40.99
C ALA A 42 26.09 5.19 -40.62
N GLU A 43 26.97 5.92 -40.26
CA GLU A 43 28.30 6.49 -40.51
C GLU A 43 28.18 8.03 -40.46
N SER A 44 29.12 8.57 -39.67
CA SER A 44 29.43 10.01 -39.58
C SER A 44 30.14 10.47 -40.86
N PRO A 45 30.09 11.76 -41.26
CA PRO A 45 31.29 12.58 -41.05
C PRO A 45 31.01 14.05 -40.61
N SER A 46 31.94 14.56 -39.84
CA SER A 46 32.37 15.96 -39.65
C SER A 46 33.35 16.34 -40.77
N PRO A 47 33.84 17.55 -40.97
CA PRO A 47 33.72 18.86 -40.33
C PRO A 47 33.63 20.08 -41.26
N ALA A 48 33.50 21.30 -40.77
CA ALA A 48 34.23 22.55 -41.10
C ALA A 48 33.45 23.81 -40.70
N GLU A 49 33.96 24.50 -39.79
CA GLU A 49 34.66 25.83 -39.75
C GLU A 49 33.82 27.09 -39.93
N SER A 50 33.92 27.90 -38.92
CA SER A 50 34.25 29.35 -38.86
C SER A 50 33.17 30.38 -39.14
N THR A 51 32.79 31.16 -38.17
CA THR A 51 33.13 32.58 -37.93
C THR A 51 32.40 33.18 -36.74
N THR A 52 33.13 33.78 -35.81
CA THR A 52 32.74 34.77 -34.79
C THR A 52 32.65 36.18 -35.40
N PRO A 53 32.23 37.26 -34.65
CA PRO A 53 31.52 37.45 -33.39
C PRO A 53 30.40 38.51 -33.47
N VAL A 54 29.48 38.59 -32.54
CA VAL A 54 28.90 39.87 -32.04
C VAL A 54 28.46 39.72 -30.59
N SER A 55 29.05 40.56 -29.75
CA SER A 55 28.69 40.91 -28.40
C SER A 55 27.24 41.27 -28.22
N GLY A 56 26.62 40.72 -27.19
CA GLY A 56 25.35 41.15 -26.65
C GLY A 56 25.18 40.51 -25.27
N GLU A 57 25.76 41.12 -24.24
CA GLU A 57 25.48 40.82 -22.83
C GLU A 57 23.99 41.09 -22.56
N THR A 58 23.20 40.06 -22.56
CA THR A 58 21.93 40.06 -21.85
C THR A 58 22.10 39.17 -20.64
N THR A 59 22.35 39.74 -19.49
CA THR A 59 22.33 39.09 -18.20
C THR A 59 20.94 38.52 -17.95
N SER A 60 20.73 37.28 -18.34
CA SER A 60 19.59 36.47 -17.92
C SER A 60 19.74 36.23 -16.43
N PRO A 61 18.71 36.50 -15.59
CA PRO A 61 18.79 36.17 -14.18
C PRO A 61 18.98 34.66 -14.05
N SER A 62 20.12 34.27 -13.48
CA SER A 62 20.41 32.88 -13.11
C SER A 62 19.31 32.40 -12.19
N ALA A 63 18.41 31.59 -12.73
CA ALA A 63 17.42 30.89 -11.92
C ALA A 63 18.19 30.02 -10.92
N SER A 64 18.07 30.34 -9.64
CA SER A 64 18.56 29.48 -8.56
C SER A 64 18.03 28.06 -8.80
N PRO A 65 18.86 27.03 -8.73
CA PRO A 65 18.38 25.67 -8.92
C PRO A 65 17.29 25.39 -7.88
N THR A 66 16.09 25.11 -8.34
CA THR A 66 15.01 24.59 -7.51
C THR A 66 15.53 23.29 -6.85
N PRO A 67 15.46 23.15 -5.53
CA PRO A 67 15.88 21.92 -4.87
C PRO A 67 15.20 20.72 -5.52
N ALA A 68 15.97 19.69 -5.86
CA ALA A 68 15.42 18.48 -6.43
C ALA A 68 14.38 17.90 -5.46
N ALA A 69 13.20 17.53 -5.97
CA ALA A 69 12.16 16.90 -5.16
C ALA A 69 12.71 15.60 -4.54
N LYS A 70 12.40 15.36 -3.26
CA LYS A 70 12.82 14.15 -2.55
C LYS A 70 12.24 12.92 -3.23
N ASP A 71 13.06 11.89 -3.43
CA ASP A 71 12.62 10.58 -3.91
C ASP A 71 11.98 9.79 -2.75
N TYR A 72 10.71 9.43 -2.92
CA TYR A 72 9.93 8.62 -1.98
C TYR A 72 9.66 7.20 -2.49
N SER A 73 10.24 6.79 -3.64
CA SER A 73 10.04 5.43 -4.16
C SER A 73 10.59 4.37 -3.19
N GLY A 74 10.01 3.19 -3.27
CA GLY A 74 10.36 2.08 -2.39
C GLY A 74 9.34 1.89 -1.26
N GLU A 75 9.70 1.06 -0.28
CA GLU A 75 8.84 0.76 0.87
C GLU A 75 8.64 2.00 1.76
N ALA A 76 7.39 2.38 1.97
CA ALA A 76 7.03 3.42 2.93
C ALA A 76 7.19 2.86 4.35
N LYS A 77 8.33 3.16 4.99
CA LYS A 77 8.69 2.65 6.32
C LYS A 77 8.42 3.66 7.41
N LEU A 78 7.79 3.20 8.49
CA LEU A 78 7.70 3.95 9.73
C LEU A 78 9.05 3.91 10.47
N GLU A 79 9.52 5.06 10.95
CA GLU A 79 10.83 5.17 11.61
C GLU A 79 10.80 4.86 13.12
N LYS A 80 9.66 5.15 13.78
CA LYS A 80 9.58 5.09 15.25
C LYS A 80 8.49 4.14 15.74
N TYR A 81 8.87 3.31 16.71
CA TYR A 81 7.98 2.39 17.41
C TYR A 81 8.19 2.53 18.92
N ASP A 82 7.10 2.40 19.67
CA ASP A 82 7.15 2.26 21.13
C ASP A 82 7.44 0.79 21.48
N THR A 83 8.56 0.58 22.15
CA THR A 83 9.05 -0.73 22.61
C THR A 83 9.00 -0.87 24.13
N SER A 84 8.26 -0.01 24.82
CA SER A 84 8.17 0.02 26.29
C SER A 84 7.57 -1.27 26.89
N ALA A 85 6.85 -2.07 26.08
CA ALA A 85 6.33 -3.37 26.50
C ALA A 85 7.40 -4.44 26.78
N GLY A 86 8.66 -4.19 26.36
CA GLY A 86 9.78 -5.11 26.54
C GLY A 86 10.32 -5.69 25.22
N PRO A 87 11.23 -6.66 25.29
CA PRO A 87 11.76 -7.34 24.11
C PRO A 87 10.67 -8.05 23.32
N TYR A 88 10.67 -7.88 22.00
CA TYR A 88 9.73 -8.56 21.11
C TYR A 88 9.96 -10.08 21.15
N GLU A 89 8.89 -10.83 21.33
CA GLU A 89 8.88 -12.29 21.24
C GLU A 89 8.02 -12.69 20.04
N PRO A 90 8.58 -13.38 19.01
CA PRO A 90 7.82 -13.80 17.85
C PRO A 90 6.75 -14.85 18.22
N ALA A 91 5.71 -14.96 17.38
CA ALA A 91 4.72 -16.00 17.53
C ALA A 91 5.34 -17.39 17.32
N THR A 92 4.85 -18.37 18.08
CA THR A 92 5.17 -19.79 17.93
C THR A 92 3.90 -20.60 17.67
N LYS A 93 4.02 -21.90 17.57
CA LYS A 93 2.87 -22.79 17.44
C LYS A 93 2.01 -22.81 18.71
N GLU A 94 2.61 -22.49 19.85
CA GLU A 94 2.02 -22.56 21.18
C GLU A 94 1.43 -21.24 21.66
N HIS A 95 1.94 -20.10 21.15
CA HIS A 95 1.47 -18.79 21.61
C HIS A 95 1.62 -17.71 20.52
N PRO A 96 0.75 -16.69 20.53
CA PRO A 96 0.89 -15.49 19.67
C PRO A 96 2.14 -14.69 20.07
N ALA A 97 2.54 -13.75 19.19
CA ALA A 97 3.62 -12.82 19.47
C ALA A 97 3.33 -11.96 20.71
N LYS A 98 4.41 -11.57 21.42
CA LYS A 98 4.33 -10.71 22.60
C LYS A 98 5.21 -9.49 22.46
N ASN A 99 4.92 -8.46 23.26
CA ASN A 99 5.68 -7.21 23.31
C ASN A 99 5.88 -6.59 21.91
N VAL A 100 4.83 -6.65 21.10
CA VAL A 100 4.87 -6.16 19.71
C VAL A 100 5.11 -4.65 19.71
N PRO A 101 6.15 -4.14 19.01
CA PRO A 101 6.42 -2.72 18.93
C PRO A 101 5.22 -1.95 18.36
N LYS A 102 4.74 -0.95 19.10
CA LYS A 102 3.55 -0.18 18.73
C LYS A 102 3.93 0.99 17.83
N PRO A 103 3.24 1.23 16.69
CA PRO A 103 3.50 2.37 15.83
C PRO A 103 3.37 3.71 16.56
N VAL A 104 4.39 4.58 16.42
CA VAL A 104 4.37 5.95 16.94
C VAL A 104 3.98 6.90 15.81
N VAL A 105 3.04 7.81 16.09
CA VAL A 105 2.55 8.81 15.13
C VAL A 105 3.69 9.70 14.65
N PRO A 106 3.98 9.80 13.33
CA PRO A 106 4.98 10.71 12.81
C PRO A 106 4.59 12.17 13.01
N GLU A 107 5.55 13.03 13.31
CA GLU A 107 5.31 14.47 13.54
C GLU A 107 4.66 15.16 12.34
N HIS A 108 5.09 14.81 11.12
CA HIS A 108 4.64 15.42 9.87
C HIS A 108 3.38 14.79 9.26
N MET A 109 2.79 13.77 9.90
CA MET A 109 1.69 12.99 9.33
C MET A 109 0.47 13.83 8.92
N TYR A 110 0.25 14.97 9.59
CA TYR A 110 -0.91 15.84 9.34
C TYR A 110 -0.60 17.06 8.47
N GLU A 111 0.61 17.17 7.91
CA GLU A 111 0.96 18.26 7.01
C GLU A 111 0.35 18.03 5.62
N ASP A 112 -0.20 19.09 5.00
CA ASP A 112 -0.61 19.10 3.59
C ASP A 112 0.63 19.17 2.68
N SER A 113 1.37 18.09 2.63
CA SER A 113 2.61 17.96 1.86
C SER A 113 2.82 16.51 1.42
N VAL A 114 3.64 16.30 0.37
CA VAL A 114 4.01 14.93 -0.04
C VAL A 114 4.73 14.18 1.08
N ALA A 115 5.49 14.88 1.91
CA ALA A 115 6.14 14.29 3.09
C ALA A 115 5.10 13.80 4.11
N GLY A 116 4.07 14.61 4.40
CA GLY A 116 2.97 14.23 5.29
C GLY A 116 2.15 13.06 4.75
N MET A 117 1.87 13.06 3.44
CA MET A 117 1.23 11.95 2.75
C MET A 117 2.04 10.66 2.89
N HIS A 118 3.36 10.70 2.58
CA HIS A 118 4.27 9.57 2.73
C HIS A 118 4.29 9.05 4.18
N ALA A 119 4.41 9.96 5.16
CA ALA A 119 4.40 9.60 6.58
C ALA A 119 3.09 8.90 6.99
N THR A 120 1.94 9.35 6.44
CA THR A 120 0.64 8.71 6.68
C THR A 120 0.57 7.31 6.08
N ILE A 121 1.09 7.11 4.86
CA ILE A 121 1.14 5.80 4.20
C ILE A 121 2.01 4.84 5.02
N ALA A 122 3.19 5.28 5.46
CA ALA A 122 4.10 4.49 6.29
C ALA A 122 3.47 4.11 7.64
N TYR A 123 2.81 5.07 8.29
CA TYR A 123 2.10 4.84 9.54
C TYR A 123 0.95 3.87 9.38
N TYR A 124 0.15 4.01 8.31
CA TYR A 124 -0.96 3.10 8.00
C TYR A 124 -0.47 1.66 7.79
N ALA A 125 0.57 1.45 6.99
CA ALA A 125 1.15 0.12 6.77
C ALA A 125 1.63 -0.52 8.08
N ALA A 126 2.30 0.25 8.94
CA ALA A 126 2.74 -0.19 10.26
C ALA A 126 1.55 -0.53 11.19
N CYS A 127 0.47 0.27 11.14
CA CYS A 127 -0.75 0.00 11.90
C CYS A 127 -1.43 -1.31 11.47
N LEU A 128 -1.47 -1.61 10.17
CA LEU A 128 -2.04 -2.87 9.68
C LEU A 128 -1.18 -4.07 10.07
N THR A 129 0.15 -3.94 10.02
CA THR A 129 1.06 -4.96 10.56
C THR A 129 0.79 -5.21 12.04
N TYR A 130 0.71 -4.14 12.85
CA TYR A 130 0.42 -4.23 14.28
C TYR A 130 -0.94 -4.88 14.56
N LEU A 131 -1.97 -4.49 13.80
CA LEU A 131 -3.31 -5.07 13.88
C LEU A 131 -3.30 -6.57 13.57
N ASN A 132 -2.60 -6.99 12.51
CA ASN A 132 -2.51 -8.40 12.13
C ASN A 132 -1.81 -9.27 13.18
N ILE A 133 -0.86 -8.67 13.93
CA ILE A 133 -0.12 -9.39 14.99
C ILE A 133 -0.88 -9.40 16.32
N THR A 134 -1.51 -8.29 16.69
CA THR A 134 -2.07 -8.09 18.03
C THR A 134 -3.60 -8.10 18.08
N GLY A 135 -4.26 -7.87 16.96
CA GLY A 135 -5.69 -7.60 16.87
C GLY A 135 -6.11 -6.25 17.46
N ASP A 136 -5.17 -5.38 17.86
CA ASP A 136 -5.47 -4.07 18.44
C ASP A 136 -5.48 -2.97 17.37
N PRO A 137 -6.66 -2.40 17.01
CA PRO A 137 -6.77 -1.32 16.02
C PRO A 137 -6.46 0.06 16.61
N SER A 138 -6.11 0.18 17.90
CA SER A 138 -6.01 1.49 18.58
C SER A 138 -5.09 2.49 17.88
N PRO A 139 -3.92 2.10 17.28
CA PRO A 139 -3.07 3.06 16.57
C PRO A 139 -3.75 3.70 15.36
N ILE A 140 -4.66 2.98 14.68
CA ILE A 140 -5.36 3.46 13.48
C ILE A 140 -6.21 4.72 13.77
N ARG A 141 -6.64 4.93 15.03
CA ARG A 141 -7.41 6.14 15.41
C ARG A 141 -6.67 7.45 15.13
N ALA A 142 -5.34 7.43 15.14
CA ALA A 142 -4.54 8.61 14.80
C ALA A 142 -4.69 9.07 13.35
N LEU A 143 -5.16 8.21 12.44
CA LEU A 143 -5.49 8.60 11.07
C LEU A 143 -6.74 9.49 11.00
N LYS A 144 -7.52 9.58 12.08
CA LYS A 144 -8.74 10.41 12.20
C LYS A 144 -9.81 10.07 11.14
N TRP A 145 -9.83 8.82 10.69
CA TRP A 145 -10.84 8.34 9.75
C TRP A 145 -12.22 8.21 10.40
N PRO A 146 -13.31 8.12 9.61
CA PRO A 146 -14.66 7.94 10.13
C PRO A 146 -14.77 6.72 11.04
N ASN A 147 -15.67 6.78 12.03
CA ASN A 147 -15.86 5.68 13.00
C ASN A 147 -16.26 4.36 12.33
N GLU A 148 -16.96 4.42 11.20
CA GLU A 148 -17.36 3.19 10.47
C GLU A 148 -16.14 2.45 9.93
N SER A 149 -15.14 3.16 9.39
CA SER A 149 -13.87 2.55 8.98
C SER A 149 -13.17 1.90 10.17
N TYR A 150 -13.19 2.55 11.34
CA TYR A 150 -12.58 2.01 12.55
C TYR A 150 -13.25 0.71 13.02
N LYS A 151 -14.60 0.62 12.96
CA LYS A 151 -15.32 -0.63 13.29
C LYS A 151 -14.92 -1.80 12.39
N SER A 152 -14.61 -1.54 11.14
CA SER A 152 -14.12 -2.58 10.23
C SER A 152 -12.78 -3.14 10.68
N PHE A 153 -11.87 -2.29 11.17
CA PHE A 153 -10.59 -2.73 11.75
C PHE A 153 -10.78 -3.50 13.07
N GLU A 154 -11.73 -3.08 13.92
CA GLU A 154 -12.10 -3.84 15.13
C GLU A 154 -12.58 -5.26 14.77
N LYS A 155 -13.44 -5.37 13.77
CA LYS A 155 -13.93 -6.66 13.27
C LYS A 155 -12.79 -7.52 12.69
N MET A 156 -11.89 -6.91 11.92
CA MET A 156 -10.74 -7.59 11.32
C MET A 156 -9.80 -8.14 12.38
N GLY A 157 -9.54 -7.39 13.45
CA GLY A 157 -8.64 -7.79 14.53
C GLY A 157 -9.24 -8.71 15.60
N ALA A 158 -10.56 -8.94 15.58
CA ALA A 158 -11.26 -9.57 16.71
C ALA A 158 -10.75 -10.97 17.06
N GLU A 159 -10.53 -11.85 16.10
CA GLU A 159 -10.03 -13.22 16.35
C GLU A 159 -8.60 -13.21 16.92
N THR A 160 -7.74 -12.34 16.37
CA THR A 160 -6.36 -12.19 16.84
C THR A 160 -6.33 -11.61 18.27
N LYS A 161 -7.12 -10.58 18.53
CA LYS A 161 -7.24 -9.95 19.86
C LYS A 161 -7.71 -10.93 20.94
N ASN A 162 -8.61 -11.83 20.57
CA ASN A 162 -9.14 -12.85 21.48
C ASN A 162 -8.20 -14.07 21.62
N GLY A 163 -7.08 -14.10 20.89
CA GLY A 163 -6.12 -15.21 20.93
C GLY A 163 -6.61 -16.48 20.23
N THR A 164 -7.67 -16.38 19.43
CA THR A 164 -8.20 -17.52 18.66
C THR A 164 -7.56 -17.67 17.29
N LEU A 165 -6.87 -16.62 16.80
CA LEU A 165 -6.13 -16.64 15.53
C LEU A 165 -4.80 -15.92 15.70
N TRP A 166 -3.71 -16.53 15.24
CA TRP A 166 -2.44 -15.83 15.04
C TRP A 166 -1.63 -16.45 13.91
N TYR A 167 -0.70 -15.67 13.37
CA TYR A 167 0.19 -16.05 12.28
C TYR A 167 1.65 -16.03 12.72
N ALA A 168 2.53 -16.70 11.98
CA ALA A 168 3.95 -16.80 12.29
C ALA A 168 4.66 -15.44 12.40
N ASN A 169 4.48 -14.62 11.39
CA ASN A 169 5.12 -13.30 11.33
C ASN A 169 4.40 -12.43 10.27
N PRO A 170 3.16 -12.00 10.54
CA PRO A 170 2.42 -11.23 9.57
C PRO A 170 3.04 -9.85 9.37
N SER A 171 3.10 -9.39 8.12
CA SER A 171 3.52 -8.04 7.77
C SER A 171 2.68 -7.46 6.64
N PHE A 172 2.42 -6.17 6.71
CA PHE A 172 1.76 -5.41 5.66
C PHE A 172 2.66 -4.26 5.23
N LYS A 173 2.94 -4.15 3.94
CA LYS A 173 3.83 -3.14 3.37
C LYS A 173 3.16 -2.43 2.21
N ILE A 174 3.49 -1.16 2.05
CA ILE A 174 3.15 -0.36 0.88
C ILE A 174 4.46 0.08 0.24
N VAL A 175 4.64 -0.29 -1.03
CA VAL A 175 5.83 0.06 -1.82
C VAL A 175 5.41 1.07 -2.89
N LEU A 176 5.94 2.28 -2.80
CA LEU A 176 5.67 3.36 -3.75
C LEU A 176 6.49 3.13 -5.01
N ILE A 177 5.83 3.09 -6.18
CA ILE A 177 6.46 2.75 -7.46
C ILE A 177 7.19 3.96 -8.04
N THR A 178 6.66 5.17 -7.82
CA THR A 178 7.23 6.41 -8.34
C THR A 178 7.78 7.29 -7.23
N PRO A 179 8.83 8.11 -7.51
CA PRO A 179 9.43 9.02 -6.52
C PRO A 179 8.45 10.05 -5.95
N GLN A 180 7.45 10.44 -6.71
CA GLN A 180 6.45 11.44 -6.35
C GLN A 180 5.08 11.01 -6.86
N PRO A 181 3.97 11.40 -6.18
CA PRO A 181 2.63 11.26 -6.72
C PRO A 181 2.39 12.27 -7.85
N THR A 182 1.47 11.95 -8.75
CA THR A 182 0.92 12.91 -9.71
C THR A 182 -0.27 13.62 -9.08
N ARG A 183 -0.34 14.95 -9.21
CA ARG A 183 -1.49 15.73 -8.73
C ARG A 183 -2.51 15.95 -9.85
N GLU A 184 -3.76 15.59 -9.59
CA GLU A 184 -4.90 15.80 -10.48
C GLU A 184 -5.98 16.61 -9.74
N GLY A 185 -6.01 17.92 -9.98
CA GLY A 185 -6.91 18.82 -9.24
C GLY A 185 -6.58 18.87 -7.75
N SER A 186 -7.51 18.44 -6.91
CA SER A 186 -7.34 18.34 -5.44
C SER A 186 -6.87 16.97 -4.99
N GLN A 187 -6.76 16.00 -5.90
CA GLN A 187 -6.41 14.61 -5.60
C GLN A 187 -4.98 14.31 -6.04
N TYR A 188 -4.31 13.46 -5.32
CA TYR A 188 -3.05 12.86 -5.69
C TYR A 188 -3.27 11.40 -6.13
N ARG A 189 -2.57 10.99 -7.19
CA ARG A 189 -2.50 9.61 -7.67
C ARG A 189 -1.09 9.09 -7.45
N TRP A 190 -0.98 8.00 -6.71
CA TRP A 190 0.32 7.38 -6.46
C TRP A 190 0.29 5.90 -6.80
N PRO A 191 0.95 5.47 -7.89
CA PRO A 191 1.12 4.05 -8.17
C PRO A 191 1.91 3.39 -7.03
N LEU A 192 1.38 2.29 -6.51
CA LEU A 192 2.00 1.59 -5.40
C LEU A 192 1.70 0.08 -5.47
N ARG A 193 2.45 -0.68 -4.71
CA ARG A 193 2.28 -2.11 -4.55
C ARG A 193 1.99 -2.43 -3.09
N ILE A 194 0.90 -3.17 -2.86
CA ILE A 194 0.51 -3.67 -1.56
C ILE A 194 1.10 -5.08 -1.43
N VAL A 195 1.85 -5.31 -0.36
CA VAL A 195 2.43 -6.60 -0.03
C VAL A 195 1.94 -7.02 1.34
N ASN A 196 1.32 -8.19 1.43
CA ASN A 196 0.86 -8.77 2.68
C ASN A 196 1.45 -10.18 2.85
N ASP A 197 2.28 -10.36 3.86
CA ASP A 197 2.86 -11.64 4.24
C ASP A 197 2.23 -12.11 5.54
N LEU A 198 1.82 -13.37 5.61
CA LEU A 198 1.28 -14.01 6.81
C LEU A 198 2.30 -14.86 7.55
N GLY A 199 3.45 -15.14 6.90
CA GLY A 199 4.46 -16.06 7.41
C GLY A 199 4.10 -17.52 7.16
N SER A 200 4.88 -18.44 7.73
CA SER A 200 4.85 -19.86 7.36
C SER A 200 3.71 -20.68 7.96
N PHE A 201 3.02 -20.16 8.99
CA PHE A 201 1.92 -20.88 9.62
C PHE A 201 0.82 -19.94 10.16
N ALA A 202 -0.33 -20.54 10.38
CA ALA A 202 -1.42 -19.97 11.17
C ALA A 202 -1.82 -20.95 12.29
N VAL A 203 -2.26 -20.41 13.42
CA VAL A 203 -2.96 -21.18 14.46
C VAL A 203 -4.33 -20.58 14.62
N LYS A 204 -5.37 -21.40 14.43
CA LYS A 204 -6.78 -20.99 14.62
C LYS A 204 -7.48 -21.96 15.56
N ASP A 205 -8.10 -21.42 16.62
CA ASP A 205 -8.79 -22.20 17.66
C ASP A 205 -7.90 -23.34 18.22
N GLY A 206 -6.61 -23.02 18.43
CA GLY A 206 -5.60 -23.98 18.91
C GLY A 206 -5.13 -24.99 17.86
N LYS A 207 -5.62 -24.91 16.61
CA LYS A 207 -5.23 -25.81 15.53
C LYS A 207 -4.16 -25.15 14.66
N TYR A 208 -2.97 -25.76 14.64
CA TYR A 208 -1.86 -25.39 13.76
C TYR A 208 -2.13 -25.78 12.31
N THR A 209 -1.77 -24.91 11.39
CA THR A 209 -1.81 -25.14 9.94
C THR A 209 -0.58 -24.50 9.31
N GLU A 210 0.20 -25.27 8.58
CA GLU A 210 1.27 -24.75 7.73
C GLU A 210 0.63 -24.10 6.49
N LEU A 211 1.05 -22.88 6.19
CA LEU A 211 0.53 -22.14 5.05
C LEU A 211 1.30 -22.51 3.78
N SER A 212 0.57 -22.75 2.69
CA SER A 212 1.19 -22.92 1.38
C SER A 212 1.86 -21.62 0.91
N PRO A 213 2.87 -21.63 0.03
CA PRO A 213 3.48 -20.41 -0.50
C PRO A 213 2.49 -19.41 -1.06
N GLN A 214 1.39 -19.88 -1.67
CA GLN A 214 0.33 -19.01 -2.22
C GLN A 214 -0.53 -18.36 -1.11
N ASP A 215 -0.64 -19.00 0.06
CA ASP A 215 -1.40 -18.47 1.19
C ASP A 215 -0.55 -17.58 2.11
N GLN A 216 0.78 -17.71 2.02
CA GLN A 216 1.71 -16.88 2.79
C GLN A 216 1.79 -15.46 2.25
N HIS A 217 1.72 -15.29 0.94
CA HIS A 217 2.08 -14.05 0.27
C HIS A 217 0.97 -13.56 -0.66
N TYR A 218 0.65 -12.27 -0.54
CA TYR A 218 -0.21 -11.54 -1.46
C TYR A 218 0.49 -10.27 -1.91
N ASP A 219 0.55 -10.04 -3.21
CA ASP A 219 1.18 -8.89 -3.83
C ASP A 219 0.27 -8.36 -4.95
N LYS A 220 -0.03 -7.05 -4.93
CA LYS A 220 -0.88 -6.42 -5.94
C LYS A 220 -0.44 -4.97 -6.17
N GLU A 221 -0.28 -4.60 -7.45
CA GLU A 221 -0.15 -3.22 -7.84
C GLU A 221 -1.52 -2.55 -7.93
N VAL A 222 -1.61 -1.34 -7.37
CA VAL A 222 -2.81 -0.52 -7.37
C VAL A 222 -2.43 0.95 -7.52
N VAL A 223 -3.41 1.81 -7.84
CA VAL A 223 -3.23 3.25 -7.76
C VAL A 223 -3.93 3.76 -6.51
N GLY A 224 -3.17 4.37 -5.62
CA GLY A 224 -3.71 5.08 -4.47
C GLY A 224 -4.25 6.45 -4.90
N LEU A 225 -5.51 6.71 -4.59
CA LEU A 225 -6.16 8.00 -4.73
C LEU A 225 -6.16 8.68 -3.36
N VAL A 226 -5.44 9.79 -3.23
CA VAL A 226 -5.16 10.41 -1.94
C VAL A 226 -5.61 11.86 -1.93
N ASN A 227 -6.40 12.23 -0.92
CA ASN A 227 -6.89 13.58 -0.72
C ASN A 227 -6.50 14.09 0.66
N TYR A 228 -6.17 15.39 0.75
CA TYR A 228 -6.02 16.05 2.03
C TYR A 228 -7.30 16.82 2.38
N GLN A 229 -7.95 16.44 3.46
CA GLN A 229 -9.20 17.07 3.89
C GLN A 229 -9.27 17.17 5.41
N GLN A 230 -9.74 18.28 5.93
CA GLN A 230 -9.97 18.50 7.37
C GLN A 230 -8.75 18.17 8.26
N GLY A 231 -7.53 18.46 7.77
CA GLY A 231 -6.30 18.20 8.52
C GLY A 231 -5.87 16.73 8.57
N ARG A 232 -6.31 15.92 7.62
CA ARG A 232 -5.94 14.51 7.50
C ARG A 232 -5.84 14.07 6.05
N TRP A 233 -5.14 12.97 5.82
CA TRP A 233 -5.07 12.27 4.55
C TRP A 233 -6.12 11.18 4.47
N GLU A 234 -6.87 11.13 3.37
CA GLU A 234 -7.85 10.11 3.06
C GLU A 234 -7.38 9.30 1.86
N PHE A 235 -7.50 7.99 1.95
CA PHE A 235 -7.03 7.04 0.93
C PHE A 235 -8.20 6.28 0.34
N ARG A 236 -8.16 6.08 -0.99
CA ARG A 236 -9.00 5.14 -1.73
C ARG A 236 -8.11 4.40 -2.71
N TRP A 237 -8.55 3.26 -3.17
CA TRP A 237 -7.91 2.54 -4.25
C TRP A 237 -8.69 2.78 -5.53
N GLU A 238 -7.99 2.91 -6.67
CA GLU A 238 -8.66 3.01 -7.96
C GLU A 238 -9.40 1.70 -8.25
N GLY A 239 -10.68 1.78 -8.56
CA GLY A 239 -11.56 0.61 -8.77
C GLY A 239 -12.43 0.22 -7.58
N ASP A 240 -12.30 0.85 -6.41
CA ASP A 240 -13.18 0.62 -5.26
C ASP A 240 -14.53 1.37 -5.36
N GLU A 241 -14.82 2.01 -6.50
CA GLU A 241 -16.02 2.85 -6.65
C GLU A 241 -17.34 2.07 -6.70
N ASP A 242 -17.30 0.75 -6.92
CA ASP A 242 -18.49 -0.07 -7.11
C ASP A 242 -19.14 -0.59 -5.81
N ASP A 243 -18.51 -0.41 -4.65
CA ASP A 243 -18.97 -0.95 -3.36
C ASP A 243 -19.35 0.11 -2.30
N ASP A 244 -19.38 1.41 -2.63
CA ASP A 244 -19.84 2.44 -1.68
C ASP A 244 -21.35 2.69 -1.83
N PRO A 245 -22.21 2.21 -0.89
CA PRO A 245 -23.62 2.55 -0.86
C PRO A 245 -23.87 3.99 -0.41
N SER A 246 -22.89 4.89 -0.52
CA SER A 246 -23.08 6.31 -0.21
C SER A 246 -24.10 6.90 -1.18
N PRO A 247 -25.24 7.41 -0.71
CA PRO A 247 -26.24 8.02 -1.58
C PRO A 247 -25.59 9.21 -2.29
N SER A 248 -25.57 9.15 -3.61
CA SER A 248 -25.06 10.22 -4.45
C SER A 248 -25.70 11.56 -4.02
N ALA A 249 -24.90 12.62 -3.97
CA ALA A 249 -25.31 13.98 -3.62
C ALA A 249 -26.50 14.50 -4.45
N SER A 250 -26.91 13.79 -5.51
CA SER A 250 -28.05 14.09 -6.38
C SER A 250 -29.41 13.83 -5.74
N GLN A 251 -29.50 13.06 -4.63
CA GLN A 251 -30.79 12.81 -3.96
C GLN A 251 -31.12 13.80 -2.83
N ARG A 252 -30.21 14.71 -2.47
CA ARG A 252 -30.48 15.75 -1.44
C ARG A 252 -31.09 17.04 -1.97
N ALA A 253 -31.26 17.18 -3.28
CA ALA A 253 -31.83 18.38 -3.89
C ALA A 253 -33.35 18.30 -4.17
N SER A 254 -34.04 17.27 -3.69
CA SER A 254 -35.47 17.04 -3.97
C SER A 254 -36.30 16.76 -2.71
N GLN A 255 -35.92 17.35 -1.56
CA GLN A 255 -36.81 17.40 -0.38
C GLN A 255 -36.86 18.82 0.18
#